data_ea11a8509c7e8e8be631517c8915a7a4
#
_entry.id   ea11a8509c7e8e8be631517c8915a7a4
#
_cell.length_a   1.000
_cell.length_b   1.000
_cell.length_c   1.000
_cell.angle_alpha   90.00
_cell.angle_beta   90.00
_cell.angle_gamma   90.00
#
_symmetry.space_group_name_H-M   'P 1'
#
loop_
_entity.id
_entity.type
_entity.pdbx_description
1 polymer ?
#
loop_
_entity_poly.entity_id
_entity_poly.type
_entity_poly.pdbx_seq_one_letter_code
_entity_poly.pdbx_strand_id
1 'polypeptide(L)'
;MKKFENRHKEKFLRLLHKELSELDGPNILEFGVSGKALSTSIFLKNCEEKNGRLYSIDVIDYSYHFNSSRWKFIRCRDDDFNIIEKNVPQKFDIIYYDTIHTAKHVEKILYYFYDKLKVGGAFVIDDTSLLPYLKNREKNNFSLEVNNNETFELLIKILNSNHYNIYLETSFIGTGAAKITKLNDNKLNKYGALFSRKFSILNFVRKIYKIFKKN
;
A
#
# COMPACT_ATOMS: atom_id res chain seq x y z
N MET A 1 -20.99 9.95 -3.09
CA MET A 1 -19.73 10.60 -2.72
C MET A 1 -19.35 10.37 -1.26
N LYS A 2 -20.09 10.87 -0.24
CA LYS A 2 -19.82 10.65 1.21
C LYS A 2 -19.60 9.18 1.61
N LYS A 3 -20.32 8.22 1.03
CA LYS A 3 -20.15 6.77 1.34
C LYS A 3 -18.83 6.19 0.84
N PHE A 4 -18.28 6.71 -0.26
CA PHE A 4 -16.97 6.32 -0.78
C PHE A 4 -15.85 6.90 0.08
N GLU A 5 -15.94 8.17 0.43
CA GLU A 5 -14.96 8.86 1.30
C GLU A 5 -14.88 8.21 2.68
N ASN A 6 -16.02 7.81 3.26
CA ASN A 6 -16.04 7.09 4.52
C ASN A 6 -15.38 5.70 4.44
N ARG A 7 -15.59 4.94 3.33
CA ARG A 7 -14.94 3.64 3.15
C ARG A 7 -13.43 3.75 2.94
N HIS A 8 -12.98 4.75 2.19
CA HIS A 8 -11.56 5.01 2.00
C HIS A 8 -10.89 5.37 3.34
N LYS A 9 -11.51 6.26 4.11
CA LYS A 9 -11.08 6.62 5.45
C LYS A 9 -11.02 5.42 6.40
N GLU A 10 -12.06 4.58 6.39
CA GLU A 10 -12.16 3.38 7.23
C GLU A 10 -11.05 2.36 6.89
N LYS A 11 -10.82 2.08 5.60
CA LYS A 11 -9.76 1.21 5.12
C LYS A 11 -8.39 1.64 5.66
N PHE A 12 -8.10 2.90 5.52
CA PHE A 12 -6.86 3.55 5.86
C PHE A 12 -6.62 3.58 7.39
N LEU A 13 -7.59 4.07 8.14
CA LEU A 13 -7.51 4.15 9.59
C LEU A 13 -7.40 2.76 10.23
N ARG A 14 -8.04 1.74 9.66
CA ARG A 14 -7.97 0.38 10.18
C ARG A 14 -6.56 -0.20 10.10
N LEU A 15 -5.83 0.03 8.99
CA LEU A 15 -4.48 -0.48 8.80
C LEU A 15 -3.41 0.30 9.57
N LEU A 16 -3.59 1.62 9.73
CA LEU A 16 -2.60 2.52 10.33
C LEU A 16 -2.99 3.06 11.70
N HIS A 17 -4.05 2.51 12.30
CA HIS A 17 -4.54 3.02 13.60
C HIS A 17 -3.44 3.03 14.67
N LYS A 18 -2.68 1.96 14.77
CA LYS A 18 -1.61 1.81 15.75
C LYS A 18 -0.51 2.85 15.50
N GLU A 19 0.01 2.89 14.30
CA GLU A 19 1.11 3.79 13.92
C GLU A 19 0.71 5.26 14.10
N LEU A 20 -0.48 5.64 13.66
CA LEU A 20 -0.98 7.02 13.80
C LEU A 20 -1.26 7.41 15.26
N SER A 21 -1.60 6.45 16.14
CA SER A 21 -1.87 6.74 17.55
C SER A 21 -0.63 6.74 18.44
N GLU A 22 0.32 5.85 18.19
CA GLU A 22 1.46 5.59 19.08
C GLU A 22 2.74 6.35 18.72
N LEU A 23 2.95 6.68 17.42
CA LEU A 23 4.15 7.38 16.98
C LEU A 23 4.16 8.82 17.46
N ASP A 24 5.30 9.26 18.01
CA ASP A 24 5.60 10.67 18.31
C ASP A 24 6.61 11.20 17.30
N GLY A 25 6.33 12.38 16.73
CA GLY A 25 7.16 13.00 15.70
C GLY A 25 7.34 12.17 14.42
N PRO A 26 6.29 11.51 13.84
CA PRO A 26 6.47 10.62 12.71
C PRO A 26 6.96 11.35 11.45
N ASN A 27 7.87 10.72 10.72
CA ASN A 27 8.18 11.08 9.33
C ASN A 27 7.33 10.21 8.40
N ILE A 28 6.44 10.83 7.65
CA ILE A 28 5.53 10.15 6.74
C ILE A 28 5.88 10.53 5.30
N LEU A 29 6.02 9.53 4.42
CA LEU A 29 6.17 9.71 2.97
C LEU A 29 4.90 9.24 2.28
N GLU A 30 4.29 10.10 1.51
CA GLU A 30 3.08 9.83 0.74
C GLU A 30 3.37 9.96 -0.76
N PHE A 31 2.98 8.96 -1.52
CA PHE A 31 2.95 8.96 -2.97
C PHE A 31 1.51 9.02 -3.47
N GLY A 32 1.15 10.09 -4.16
CA GLY A 32 -0.20 10.36 -4.63
C GLY A 32 -1.01 11.22 -3.65
N VAL A 33 -1.25 12.49 -4.02
CA VAL A 33 -2.05 13.44 -3.21
C VAL A 33 -3.51 13.46 -3.65
N SER A 34 -3.73 13.43 -4.95
CA SER A 34 -5.04 13.62 -5.61
C SER A 34 -5.71 14.98 -5.34
N GLY A 35 -6.69 15.36 -6.19
CA GLY A 35 -7.41 16.62 -6.03
C GLY A 35 -8.27 16.72 -4.75
N LYS A 36 -8.54 15.61 -4.05
CA LYS A 36 -9.28 15.61 -2.79
C LYS A 36 -8.38 15.60 -1.55
N ALA A 37 -7.12 15.25 -1.70
CA ALA A 37 -6.11 15.20 -0.65
C ALA A 37 -6.59 14.50 0.66
N LEU A 38 -7.33 13.39 0.54
CA LEU A 38 -7.96 12.72 1.69
C LEU A 38 -6.92 12.10 2.63
N SER A 39 -5.99 11.31 2.08
CA SER A 39 -4.90 10.70 2.84
C SER A 39 -3.98 11.78 3.38
N THR A 40 -3.61 12.75 2.55
CA THR A 40 -2.77 13.90 2.92
C THR A 40 -3.35 14.65 4.11
N SER A 41 -4.67 14.92 4.12
CA SER A 41 -5.32 15.63 5.23
C SER A 41 -5.25 14.86 6.56
N ILE A 42 -5.35 13.53 6.50
CA ILE A 42 -5.26 12.66 7.69
C ILE A 42 -3.83 12.64 8.23
N PHE A 43 -2.86 12.44 7.34
CA PHE A 43 -1.45 12.41 7.72
C PHE A 43 -0.97 13.75 8.23
N LEU A 44 -1.35 14.84 7.54
CA LEU A 44 -0.95 16.17 7.97
C LEU A 44 -1.50 16.51 9.34
N LYS A 45 -2.77 16.24 9.60
CA LYS A 45 -3.37 16.41 10.91
C LYS A 45 -2.61 15.64 11.99
N ASN A 46 -2.27 14.37 11.73
CA ASN A 46 -1.49 13.57 12.66
C ASN A 46 -0.09 14.16 12.90
N CYS A 47 0.59 14.62 11.84
CA CYS A 47 1.89 15.27 11.96
C CYS A 47 1.82 16.58 12.75
N GLU A 48 0.75 17.36 12.63
CA GLU A 48 0.54 18.58 13.41
C GLU A 48 0.31 18.27 14.88
N GLU A 49 -0.52 17.28 15.19
CA GLU A 49 -0.82 16.86 16.56
C GLU A 49 0.36 16.19 17.26
N LYS A 50 1.22 15.49 16.51
CA LYS A 50 2.34 14.67 17.03
C LYS A 50 3.73 15.23 16.76
N ASN A 51 3.86 16.48 16.33
CA ASN A 51 5.12 17.11 15.94
C ASN A 51 5.89 16.39 14.82
N GLY A 52 5.19 15.63 13.96
CA GLY A 52 5.75 14.91 12.83
C GLY A 52 5.99 15.78 11.60
N ARG A 53 6.36 15.14 10.50
CA ARG A 53 6.48 15.75 9.16
C ARG A 53 5.92 14.85 8.08
N LEU A 54 5.14 15.46 7.17
CA LEU A 54 4.61 14.81 5.98
C LEU A 54 5.36 15.30 4.74
N TYR A 55 5.78 14.36 3.91
CA TYR A 55 6.36 14.57 2.59
C TYR A 55 5.43 13.92 1.57
N SER A 56 4.83 14.72 0.68
CA SER A 56 3.90 14.20 -0.32
C SER A 56 4.44 14.43 -1.73
N ILE A 57 4.34 13.41 -2.57
CA ILE A 57 4.87 13.38 -3.93
C ILE A 57 3.71 13.19 -4.90
N ASP A 58 3.63 14.03 -5.92
CA ASP A 58 2.70 13.88 -7.03
C ASP A 58 3.28 14.54 -8.29
N VAL A 59 2.87 14.08 -9.47
CA VAL A 59 3.22 14.70 -10.76
C VAL A 59 2.42 15.97 -11.03
N ILE A 60 1.22 16.05 -10.46
CA ILE A 60 0.36 17.24 -10.53
C ILE A 60 0.71 18.15 -9.35
N ASP A 61 0.74 19.44 -9.60
CA ASP A 61 1.00 20.41 -8.53
C ASP A 61 -0.22 20.57 -7.62
N TYR A 62 -0.10 20.06 -6.41
CA TYR A 62 -1.08 20.20 -5.33
C TYR A 62 -0.55 21.02 -4.15
N SER A 63 0.57 21.72 -4.31
CA SER A 63 1.20 22.52 -3.24
C SER A 63 0.27 23.57 -2.59
N TYR A 64 -0.78 23.94 -3.30
CA TYR A 64 -1.79 24.93 -2.84
C TYR A 64 -2.84 24.37 -1.86
N HIS A 65 -2.89 23.04 -1.64
CA HIS A 65 -3.93 22.45 -0.77
C HIS A 65 -3.77 22.81 0.70
N PHE A 66 -2.54 22.91 1.17
CA PHE A 66 -2.28 23.16 2.59
C PHE A 66 -1.15 24.18 2.78
N ASN A 67 -1.28 25.01 3.79
CA ASN A 67 -0.24 25.92 4.24
C ASN A 67 0.18 25.51 5.66
N SER A 68 1.09 24.54 5.74
CA SER A 68 1.59 24.01 7.01
C SER A 68 3.10 23.80 6.95
N SER A 69 3.83 24.23 7.98
CA SER A 69 5.27 23.99 8.11
C SER A 69 5.61 22.50 8.32
N ARG A 70 4.62 21.69 8.62
CA ARG A 70 4.75 20.24 8.80
C ARG A 70 4.57 19.46 7.49
N TRP A 71 4.19 20.13 6.41
CA TRP A 71 3.99 19.54 5.11
C TRP A 71 5.01 20.05 4.09
N LYS A 72 5.62 19.13 3.35
CA LYS A 72 6.44 19.43 2.19
C LYS A 72 5.90 18.70 0.98
N PHE A 73 5.41 19.45 0.00
CA PHE A 73 5.02 18.92 -1.30
C PHE A 73 6.22 18.89 -2.24
N ILE A 74 6.36 17.79 -2.99
CA ILE A 74 7.45 17.58 -3.96
C ILE A 74 6.82 17.17 -5.29
N ARG A 75 6.90 18.05 -6.27
CA ARG A 75 6.38 17.77 -7.62
C ARG A 75 7.38 16.95 -8.41
N CYS A 76 7.20 15.63 -8.47
CA CYS A 76 7.97 14.72 -9.31
C CYS A 76 7.23 13.40 -9.48
N ARG A 77 7.78 12.50 -10.30
CA ARG A 77 7.28 11.13 -10.38
C ARG A 77 7.71 10.35 -9.13
N ASP A 78 6.93 9.34 -8.78
CA ASP A 78 7.21 8.43 -7.65
C ASP A 78 8.49 7.59 -7.84
N ASP A 79 9.00 7.48 -9.07
CA ASP A 79 10.24 6.78 -9.42
C ASP A 79 11.42 7.73 -9.77
N ASP A 80 11.28 9.03 -9.56
CA ASP A 80 12.36 10.00 -9.65
C ASP A 80 13.19 10.02 -8.34
N PHE A 81 13.82 8.88 -8.03
CA PHE A 81 14.49 8.63 -6.76
C PHE A 81 15.49 9.72 -6.38
N ASN A 82 16.28 10.23 -7.34
CA ASN A 82 17.26 11.29 -7.09
C ASN A 82 16.64 12.61 -6.61
N ILE A 83 15.47 12.98 -7.15
CA ILE A 83 14.75 14.19 -6.73
C ILE A 83 14.18 13.95 -5.35
N ILE A 84 13.57 12.80 -5.12
CA ILE A 84 12.97 12.45 -3.85
C ILE A 84 14.01 12.48 -2.74
N GLU A 85 15.13 11.76 -2.90
CA GLU A 85 16.19 11.66 -1.87
C GLU A 85 16.79 13.00 -1.45
N LYS A 86 16.91 13.94 -2.36
CA LYS A 86 17.40 15.30 -2.05
C LYS A 86 16.42 16.11 -1.20
N ASN A 87 15.16 15.70 -1.15
CA ASN A 87 14.08 16.50 -0.58
C ASN A 87 13.44 15.90 0.67
N VAL A 88 13.77 14.66 1.01
CA VAL A 88 13.16 13.91 2.11
C VAL A 88 14.22 13.39 3.10
N PRO A 89 13.86 13.03 4.34
CA PRO A 89 14.78 12.39 5.27
C PRO A 89 15.16 10.97 4.81
N GLN A 90 16.20 10.42 5.42
CA GLN A 90 16.68 9.08 5.08
C GLN A 90 15.77 7.95 5.53
N LYS A 91 15.00 8.15 6.61
CA LYS A 91 14.16 7.13 7.22
C LYS A 91 12.75 7.64 7.51
N PHE A 92 11.78 6.74 7.34
CA PHE A 92 10.35 7.00 7.54
C PHE A 92 9.74 6.03 8.53
N ASP A 93 8.75 6.49 9.25
CA ASP A 93 7.90 5.68 10.11
C ASP A 93 6.75 5.06 9.29
N ILE A 94 6.19 5.85 8.36
CA ILE A 94 5.12 5.42 7.46
C ILE A 94 5.48 5.81 6.03
N ILE A 95 5.28 4.87 5.10
CA ILE A 95 5.30 5.13 3.65
C ILE A 95 3.93 4.71 3.11
N TYR A 96 3.21 5.62 2.48
CA TYR A 96 1.92 5.38 1.85
C TYR A 96 2.02 5.53 0.34
N TYR A 97 1.59 4.51 -0.38
CA TYR A 97 1.71 4.42 -1.83
C TYR A 97 0.34 4.29 -2.49
N ASP A 98 -0.04 5.32 -3.28
CA ASP A 98 -1.32 5.42 -3.98
C ASP A 98 -1.14 6.14 -5.33
N THR A 99 -0.31 5.58 -6.24
CA THR A 99 -0.05 6.15 -7.56
C THR A 99 -0.30 5.15 -8.67
N ILE A 100 0.72 4.41 -9.14
CA ILE A 100 0.63 3.46 -10.24
C ILE A 100 0.44 2.05 -9.68
N HIS A 101 -0.74 1.47 -9.90
CA HIS A 101 -1.15 0.19 -9.29
C HIS A 101 -0.77 -1.05 -10.10
N THR A 102 0.20 -0.97 -11.02
CA THR A 102 0.71 -2.18 -11.68
C THR A 102 1.72 -2.90 -10.78
N ALA A 103 1.62 -4.22 -10.68
CA ALA A 103 2.48 -5.02 -9.81
C ALA A 103 3.98 -4.75 -10.02
N LYS A 104 4.42 -4.61 -11.29
CA LYS A 104 5.82 -4.30 -11.63
C LYS A 104 6.29 -2.96 -11.09
N HIS A 105 5.42 -1.93 -11.12
CA HIS A 105 5.77 -0.61 -10.62
C HIS A 105 5.78 -0.58 -9.09
N VAL A 106 4.76 -1.18 -8.47
CA VAL A 106 4.69 -1.37 -7.01
C VAL A 106 5.94 -2.10 -6.50
N GLU A 107 6.36 -3.17 -7.18
CA GLU A 107 7.58 -3.90 -6.84
C GLU A 107 8.81 -2.98 -6.83
N LYS A 108 8.99 -2.18 -7.90
CA LYS A 108 10.12 -1.24 -8.01
C LYS A 108 10.16 -0.26 -6.85
N ILE A 109 9.02 0.34 -6.51
CA ILE A 109 8.91 1.33 -5.43
C ILE A 109 9.10 0.67 -4.06
N LEU A 110 8.45 -0.46 -3.82
CA LEU A 110 8.57 -1.19 -2.56
C LEU A 110 10.02 -1.59 -2.25
N TYR A 111 10.72 -2.24 -3.20
CA TYR A 111 12.10 -2.66 -2.99
C TYR A 111 13.04 -1.48 -2.75
N TYR A 112 12.81 -0.35 -3.43
CA TYR A 112 13.65 0.84 -3.25
C TYR A 112 13.41 1.51 -1.90
N PHE A 113 12.16 1.73 -1.52
CA PHE A 113 11.83 2.47 -0.30
C PHE A 113 11.77 1.62 0.96
N TYR A 114 11.75 0.28 0.85
CA TYR A 114 11.79 -0.60 2.02
C TYR A 114 13.03 -0.36 2.89
N ASP A 115 14.19 -0.14 2.28
CA ASP A 115 15.42 0.16 3.01
C ASP A 115 15.33 1.50 3.78
N LYS A 116 14.46 2.42 3.33
CA LYS A 116 14.19 3.71 3.98
C LYS A 116 13.13 3.64 5.08
N LEU A 117 12.46 2.52 5.23
CA LEU A 117 11.52 2.30 6.31
C LEU A 117 12.29 1.97 7.60
N LYS A 118 11.90 2.56 8.72
CA LYS A 118 12.42 2.19 10.05
C LYS A 118 11.96 0.78 10.44
N VAL A 119 12.68 0.10 11.31
CA VAL A 119 12.19 -1.12 11.95
C VAL A 119 10.95 -0.79 12.77
N GLY A 120 9.91 -1.59 12.66
CA GLY A 120 8.57 -1.30 13.21
C GLY A 120 7.73 -0.37 12.33
N GLY A 121 8.32 0.27 11.31
CA GLY A 121 7.60 1.16 10.39
C GLY A 121 6.69 0.42 9.41
N ALA A 122 5.73 1.14 8.83
CA ALA A 122 4.68 0.63 7.97
C ALA A 122 4.82 1.13 6.52
N PHE A 123 4.82 0.21 5.55
CA PHE A 123 4.65 0.53 4.13
C PHE A 123 3.24 0.11 3.70
N VAL A 124 2.39 1.07 3.38
CA VAL A 124 1.01 0.83 2.95
C VAL A 124 0.88 1.01 1.46
N ILE A 125 0.26 0.05 0.81
CA ILE A 125 -0.01 0.05 -0.63
C ILE A 125 -1.53 0.03 -0.81
N ASP A 126 -2.07 1.03 -1.48
CA ASP A 126 -3.48 1.09 -1.81
C ASP A 126 -3.83 0.20 -3.01
N ASP A 127 -5.12 -0.06 -3.20
CA ASP A 127 -5.66 -0.79 -4.33
C ASP A 127 -5.07 -2.22 -4.53
N THR A 128 -5.09 -3.02 -3.46
CA THR A 128 -4.53 -4.40 -3.43
C THR A 128 -5.59 -5.47 -3.18
N SER A 129 -6.77 -5.36 -3.75
CA SER A 129 -7.83 -6.34 -3.49
C SER A 129 -7.66 -7.62 -4.29
N LEU A 130 -7.68 -8.78 -3.61
CA LEU A 130 -7.85 -10.10 -4.24
C LEU A 130 -9.27 -10.31 -4.77
N LEU A 131 -10.26 -9.65 -4.15
CA LEU A 131 -11.66 -9.86 -4.46
C LEU A 131 -12.08 -9.06 -5.70
N PRO A 132 -12.82 -9.66 -6.65
CA PRO A 132 -13.39 -8.92 -7.77
C PRO A 132 -14.35 -7.87 -7.24
N TYR A 133 -14.45 -6.75 -7.93
CA TYR A 133 -15.42 -5.73 -7.59
C TYR A 133 -16.84 -6.27 -7.65
N LEU A 134 -17.65 -5.82 -6.69
CA LEU A 134 -19.03 -6.28 -6.54
C LEU A 134 -19.85 -6.03 -7.82
N LYS A 135 -20.80 -6.93 -8.08
CA LYS A 135 -21.83 -6.78 -9.12
C LYS A 135 -22.36 -5.36 -9.16
N ASN A 136 -22.62 -4.82 -10.35
CA ASN A 136 -23.16 -3.50 -10.65
C ASN A 136 -22.17 -2.32 -10.55
N ARG A 137 -20.88 -2.55 -10.55
CA ARG A 137 -19.92 -1.49 -10.86
C ARG A 137 -19.72 -1.37 -12.36
N GLU A 138 -19.41 -0.14 -12.79
CA GLU A 138 -19.24 0.18 -14.20
C GLU A 138 -18.21 -0.73 -14.87
N LYS A 139 -18.49 -1.09 -16.12
CA LYS A 139 -17.71 -2.05 -16.93
C LYS A 139 -16.24 -1.67 -17.17
N ASN A 140 -15.81 -0.47 -16.76
CA ASN A 140 -14.49 0.07 -17.06
C ASN A 140 -13.41 -0.25 -16.02
N ASN A 141 -13.72 -1.05 -15.00
CA ASN A 141 -12.78 -1.33 -13.92
C ASN A 141 -11.98 -2.63 -14.08
N PHE A 142 -12.11 -3.33 -15.22
CA PHE A 142 -11.44 -4.61 -15.44
C PHE A 142 -9.91 -4.51 -15.29
N SER A 143 -9.29 -3.48 -15.88
CA SER A 143 -7.84 -3.27 -15.76
C SER A 143 -7.41 -3.00 -14.33
N LEU A 144 -8.21 -2.26 -13.56
CA LEU A 144 -7.94 -2.00 -12.14
C LEU A 144 -8.06 -3.29 -11.32
N GLU A 145 -9.07 -4.11 -11.57
CA GLU A 145 -9.24 -5.39 -10.89
C GLU A 145 -8.07 -6.34 -11.16
N VAL A 146 -7.60 -6.40 -12.40
CA VAL A 146 -6.42 -7.20 -12.77
C VAL A 146 -5.19 -6.69 -12.05
N ASN A 147 -4.91 -5.39 -12.10
CA ASN A 147 -3.76 -4.79 -11.44
C ASN A 147 -3.77 -5.01 -9.92
N ASN A 148 -4.94 -4.85 -9.29
CA ASN A 148 -5.08 -5.03 -7.85
C ASN A 148 -4.82 -6.49 -7.45
N ASN A 149 -5.34 -7.44 -8.24
CA ASN A 149 -5.11 -8.86 -8.00
C ASN A 149 -3.62 -9.24 -8.21
N GLU A 150 -3.00 -8.76 -9.29
CA GLU A 150 -1.58 -9.00 -9.58
C GLU A 150 -0.68 -8.42 -8.48
N THR A 151 -1.03 -7.22 -7.98
CA THR A 151 -0.31 -6.59 -6.87
C THR A 151 -0.48 -7.40 -5.59
N PHE A 152 -1.68 -7.87 -5.28
CA PHE A 152 -1.90 -8.75 -4.14
C PHE A 152 -1.08 -10.04 -4.25
N GLU A 153 -1.07 -10.70 -5.41
CA GLU A 153 -0.27 -11.91 -5.64
C GLU A 153 1.24 -11.64 -5.51
N LEU A 154 1.72 -10.48 -5.98
CA LEU A 154 3.09 -10.04 -5.79
C LEU A 154 3.43 -9.94 -4.30
N LEU A 155 2.58 -9.31 -3.49
CA LEU A 155 2.82 -9.17 -2.05
C LEU A 155 2.87 -10.53 -1.33
N ILE A 156 2.05 -11.49 -1.73
CA ILE A 156 2.11 -12.86 -1.20
C ILE A 156 3.44 -13.55 -1.56
N LYS A 157 3.95 -13.36 -2.78
CA LYS A 157 5.26 -13.89 -3.21
C LYS A 157 6.39 -13.26 -2.39
N ILE A 158 6.34 -11.95 -2.19
CA ILE A 158 7.33 -11.21 -1.37
C ILE A 158 7.29 -11.70 0.08
N LEU A 159 6.10 -11.83 0.69
CA LEU A 159 5.92 -12.35 2.04
C LEU A 159 6.52 -13.76 2.18
N ASN A 160 6.21 -14.66 1.24
CA ASN A 160 6.72 -16.03 1.28
C ASN A 160 8.26 -16.11 1.32
N SER A 161 8.95 -15.20 0.64
CA SER A 161 10.41 -15.14 0.60
C SER A 161 11.02 -14.29 1.73
N ASN A 162 10.20 -13.57 2.50
CA ASN A 162 10.63 -12.60 3.49
C ASN A 162 9.89 -12.71 4.84
N HIS A 163 9.30 -13.84 5.15
CA HIS A 163 8.43 -14.04 6.33
C HIS A 163 9.09 -13.76 7.69
N TYR A 164 10.43 -13.72 7.76
CA TYR A 164 11.16 -13.30 8.96
C TYR A 164 11.47 -11.79 8.96
N ASN A 165 11.36 -11.11 7.81
CA ASN A 165 11.72 -9.71 7.66
C ASN A 165 10.52 -8.78 7.68
N ILE A 166 9.33 -9.30 7.30
CA ILE A 166 8.11 -8.51 7.18
C ILE A 166 6.90 -9.22 7.80
N TYR A 167 5.97 -8.40 8.26
CA TYR A 167 4.60 -8.81 8.56
C TYR A 167 3.66 -8.15 7.56
N LEU A 168 2.70 -8.89 7.02
CA LEU A 168 1.74 -8.41 6.01
C LEU A 168 0.32 -8.45 6.58
N GLU A 169 -0.34 -7.30 6.59
CA GLU A 169 -1.76 -7.15 6.88
C GLU A 169 -2.51 -6.69 5.63
N THR A 170 -3.74 -7.16 5.46
CA THR A 170 -4.55 -6.79 4.31
C THR A 170 -5.94 -6.35 4.73
N SER A 171 -6.48 -5.37 4.02
CA SER A 171 -7.87 -4.94 4.13
C SER A 171 -8.57 -5.08 2.78
N PHE A 172 -9.72 -5.72 2.75
CA PHE A 172 -10.55 -5.86 1.54
C PHE A 172 -11.71 -4.84 1.49
N ILE A 173 -11.64 -3.78 2.30
CA ILE A 173 -12.60 -2.68 2.25
C ILE A 173 -12.37 -1.86 0.97
N GLY A 174 -13.40 -1.66 0.19
CA GLY A 174 -13.33 -0.91 -1.07
C GLY A 174 -12.45 -1.61 -2.11
N THR A 175 -11.42 -0.94 -2.57
CA THR A 175 -10.42 -1.44 -3.54
C THR A 175 -9.30 -2.26 -2.90
N GLY A 176 -9.35 -2.39 -1.58
CA GLY A 176 -8.33 -3.08 -0.80
C GLY A 176 -7.12 -2.21 -0.47
N ALA A 177 -6.37 -2.62 0.51
CA ALA A 177 -5.04 -2.10 0.82
C ALA A 177 -4.23 -3.16 1.56
N ALA A 178 -2.91 -3.06 1.48
CA ALA A 178 -1.98 -3.92 2.20
C ALA A 178 -0.99 -3.08 3.00
N LYS A 179 -0.66 -3.53 4.22
CA LYS A 179 0.38 -2.95 5.06
C LYS A 179 1.50 -3.96 5.28
N ILE A 180 2.71 -3.57 4.95
CA ILE A 180 3.93 -4.29 5.26
C ILE A 180 4.57 -3.60 6.47
N THR A 181 4.74 -4.33 7.57
CA THR A 181 5.52 -3.86 8.72
C THR A 181 6.92 -4.43 8.63
N LYS A 182 7.95 -3.59 8.74
CA LYS A 182 9.36 -3.99 8.74
C LYS A 182 9.76 -4.55 10.10
N LEU A 183 10.18 -5.81 10.17
CA LEU A 183 10.51 -6.49 11.44
C LEU A 183 11.97 -6.35 11.84
N ASN A 184 12.89 -6.12 10.90
CA ASN A 184 14.33 -5.97 11.13
C ASN A 184 14.99 -5.19 9.99
N ASP A 185 16.28 -4.89 10.09
CA ASP A 185 17.02 -4.09 9.09
C ASP A 185 17.55 -4.91 7.90
N ASN A 186 17.17 -6.18 7.76
CA ASN A 186 17.54 -6.95 6.59
C ASN A 186 16.86 -6.39 5.33
N LYS A 187 17.56 -6.48 4.21
CA LYS A 187 16.97 -6.17 2.90
C LYS A 187 15.94 -7.20 2.49
N LEU A 188 14.99 -6.79 1.67
CA LEU A 188 14.06 -7.74 1.06
C LEU A 188 14.81 -8.68 0.10
N ASN A 189 14.63 -9.98 0.30
CA ASN A 189 15.04 -10.99 -0.67
C ASN A 189 14.15 -10.91 -1.90
N LYS A 190 14.72 -11.19 -3.07
CA LYS A 190 13.91 -11.42 -4.28
C LYS A 190 13.00 -12.64 -4.08
N TYR A 191 11.76 -12.49 -4.51
CA TYR A 191 10.81 -13.60 -4.40
C TYR A 191 11.02 -14.64 -5.49
N GLY A 192 10.76 -15.90 -5.13
CA GLY A 192 10.70 -17.02 -6.07
C GLY A 192 9.29 -17.23 -6.65
N ALA A 193 9.19 -18.10 -7.64
CA ALA A 193 7.89 -18.50 -8.17
C ALA A 193 7.10 -19.28 -7.10
N LEU A 194 5.85 -18.88 -6.85
CA LEU A 194 4.91 -19.67 -6.06
C LEU A 194 4.18 -20.64 -6.99
N PHE A 195 4.39 -21.91 -6.77
CA PHE A 195 3.66 -22.97 -7.49
C PHE A 195 2.33 -23.26 -6.78
N SER A 196 1.26 -22.76 -7.34
CA SER A 196 -0.09 -23.07 -6.84
C SER A 196 -0.59 -24.39 -7.42
N ARG A 197 -1.00 -25.31 -6.54
CA ARG A 197 -1.72 -26.53 -6.97
C ARG A 197 -3.19 -26.27 -7.35
N LYS A 198 -3.66 -25.00 -7.27
CA LYS A 198 -5.05 -24.62 -7.52
C LYS A 198 -5.58 -25.09 -8.88
N PHE A 199 -4.75 -25.06 -9.90
CA PHE A 199 -5.09 -25.46 -11.27
C PHE A 199 -4.53 -26.83 -11.66
N SER A 200 -4.02 -27.64 -10.72
CA SER A 200 -3.57 -28.99 -11.04
C SER A 200 -4.76 -29.91 -11.32
N ILE A 201 -4.61 -30.81 -12.31
CA ILE A 201 -5.61 -31.83 -12.65
C ILE A 201 -5.99 -32.66 -11.41
N LEU A 202 -5.02 -33.00 -10.56
CA LEU A 202 -5.25 -33.71 -9.30
C LEU A 202 -6.16 -32.92 -8.34
N ASN A 203 -6.05 -31.61 -8.27
CA ASN A 203 -6.97 -30.80 -7.44
C ASN A 203 -8.38 -30.74 -8.02
N PHE A 204 -8.50 -30.74 -9.33
CA PHE A 204 -9.81 -30.82 -9.99
C PHE A 204 -10.49 -32.17 -9.68
N VAL A 205 -9.78 -33.28 -9.85
CA VAL A 205 -10.26 -34.63 -9.50
C VAL A 205 -10.64 -34.72 -8.01
N ARG A 206 -9.83 -34.17 -7.11
CA ARG A 206 -10.14 -34.13 -5.67
C ARG A 206 -11.41 -33.31 -5.36
N LYS A 207 -11.63 -32.22 -6.06
CA LYS A 207 -12.89 -31.42 -5.91
C LYS A 207 -14.10 -32.20 -6.35
N ILE A 208 -14.03 -32.90 -7.48
CA ILE A 208 -15.10 -33.78 -7.96
C ILE A 208 -15.37 -34.89 -6.95
N TYR A 209 -14.32 -35.61 -6.50
CA TYR A 209 -14.46 -36.67 -5.50
C TYR A 209 -15.11 -36.17 -4.20
N LYS A 210 -14.75 -34.95 -3.74
CA LYS A 210 -15.35 -34.34 -2.54
C LYS A 210 -16.85 -34.06 -2.71
N ILE A 211 -17.33 -33.74 -3.90
CA ILE A 211 -18.75 -33.53 -4.18
C ILE A 211 -19.51 -34.85 -4.03
N PHE A 212 -18.97 -35.94 -4.59
CA PHE A 212 -19.61 -37.26 -4.52
C PHE A 212 -19.53 -37.92 -3.13
N LYS A 213 -18.58 -37.54 -2.29
CA LYS A 213 -18.43 -38.10 -0.93
C LYS A 213 -19.30 -37.37 0.12
N LYS A 214 -19.94 -36.25 -0.22
CA LYS A 214 -20.83 -35.50 0.69
C LYS A 214 -22.28 -35.97 0.64
N ASN A 215 -22.59 -36.96 -0.20
CA ASN A 215 -23.83 -37.71 -0.25
C ASN A 215 -23.53 -39.12 0.27
#